data_c71248819dc76d1eae90c81db4242c8a
#
_entry.id   c71248819dc76d1eae90c81db4242c8a
#
_cell.length_a   1.000
_cell.length_b   1.000
_cell.length_c   1.000
_cell.angle_alpha   90.00
_cell.angle_beta   90.00
_cell.angle_gamma   90.00
#
_symmetry.space_group_name_H-M   'P 1'
#
loop_
_entity.id
_entity.type
_entity.pdbx_description
1 polymer ?
#
loop_
_entity_poly.entity_id
_entity_poly.type
_entity_poly.pdbx_seq_one_letter_code
_entity_poly.pdbx_strand_id
1 'polypeptide(L)'
;MSELSGGQLQRVLLARALLGTPEILVLDEATQGLDQPGSADFYRHIEKVRKETGCAVLMISHDLHVVMSATDFVVCLNGHVCCSGTPQAVVQNDKYRELFGDRASNILSLYEHKHDHTHSQDGTIDNK
;
A
#
# COMPACT_ATOMS: atom_id res chain seq x y z
N MET A 1 -10.68 -0.77 33.11
CA MET A 1 -9.62 -0.76 32.07
C MET A 1 -10.22 -0.09 30.84
N SER A 2 -9.67 1.02 30.42
CA SER A 2 -10.11 1.62 29.14
C SER A 2 -9.61 0.73 28.00
N GLU A 3 -10.52 0.22 27.18
CA GLU A 3 -10.16 -0.53 25.98
C GLU A 3 -9.49 0.42 24.98
N LEU A 4 -8.39 -0.04 24.38
CA LEU A 4 -7.71 0.69 23.32
C LEU A 4 -8.62 0.73 22.08
N SER A 5 -8.67 1.88 21.40
CA SER A 5 -9.27 1.92 20.06
C SER A 5 -8.48 1.03 19.10
N GLY A 6 -9.11 0.57 17.99
CA GLY A 6 -8.43 -0.26 16.99
C GLY A 6 -7.12 0.37 16.50
N GLY A 7 -7.11 1.67 16.24
CA GLY A 7 -5.90 2.39 15.82
C GLY A 7 -4.82 2.47 16.91
N GLN A 8 -5.21 2.62 18.17
CA GLN A 8 -4.28 2.59 19.30
C GLN A 8 -3.66 1.21 19.46
N LEU A 9 -4.45 0.15 19.34
CA LEU A 9 -3.95 -1.22 19.40
C LEU A 9 -2.95 -1.50 18.28
N GLN A 10 -3.24 -1.11 17.04
CA GLN A 10 -2.33 -1.32 15.91
C GLN A 10 -0.99 -0.57 16.11
N ARG A 11 -1.01 0.64 16.66
CA ARG A 11 0.22 1.38 16.99
C ARG A 11 1.04 0.69 18.09
N VAL A 12 0.40 0.14 19.11
CA VAL A 12 1.07 -0.63 20.16
C VAL A 12 1.71 -1.89 19.59
N LEU A 13 1.00 -2.64 18.72
CA LEU A 13 1.53 -3.83 18.07
C LEU A 13 2.71 -3.50 17.16
N LEU A 14 2.63 -2.41 16.40
CA LEU A 14 3.73 -1.91 15.58
C LEU A 14 4.95 -1.55 16.43
N ALA A 15 4.75 -0.77 17.49
CA ALA A 15 5.82 -0.41 18.41
C ALA A 15 6.50 -1.65 19.01
N ARG A 16 5.71 -2.65 19.42
CA ARG A 16 6.23 -3.94 19.91
C ARG A 16 7.06 -4.67 18.85
N ALA A 17 6.60 -4.70 17.59
CA ALA A 17 7.33 -5.37 16.51
C ALA A 17 8.67 -4.70 16.21
N LEU A 18 8.81 -3.41 16.48
CA LEU A 18 10.02 -2.62 16.23
C LEU A 18 11.06 -2.68 17.36
N LEU A 19 10.70 -3.18 18.55
CA LEU A 19 11.63 -3.22 19.71
C LEU A 19 12.91 -4.01 19.44
N GLY A 20 12.85 -5.02 18.56
CA GLY A 20 13.99 -5.86 18.20
C GLY A 20 14.82 -5.36 17.01
N THR A 21 14.60 -4.13 16.53
CA THR A 21 15.25 -3.61 15.30
C THR A 21 15.22 -4.62 14.14
N PRO A 22 14.03 -5.03 13.68
CA PRO A 22 13.91 -6.09 12.68
C PRO A 22 14.45 -5.64 11.32
N GLU A 23 15.04 -6.57 10.59
CA GLU A 23 15.41 -6.36 9.18
C GLU A 23 14.19 -6.44 8.25
N ILE A 24 13.16 -7.20 8.65
CA ILE A 24 11.90 -7.36 7.91
C ILE A 24 10.73 -7.17 8.88
N LEU A 25 9.80 -6.29 8.53
CA LEU A 25 8.52 -6.11 9.21
C LEU A 25 7.41 -6.78 8.39
N VAL A 26 6.68 -7.71 9.01
CA VAL A 26 5.55 -8.41 8.37
C VAL A 26 4.24 -7.83 8.89
N LEU A 27 3.40 -7.37 7.98
CA LEU A 27 2.07 -6.79 8.25
C LEU A 27 1.00 -7.66 7.60
N ASP A 28 0.25 -8.40 8.41
CA ASP A 28 -0.85 -9.25 7.94
C ASP A 28 -2.19 -8.57 8.27
N GLU A 29 -2.86 -8.03 7.23
CA GLU A 29 -4.14 -7.31 7.35
C GLU A 29 -4.15 -6.26 8.48
N ALA A 30 -3.04 -5.55 8.66
CA ALA A 30 -2.78 -4.72 9.83
C ALA A 30 -3.72 -3.51 9.99
N THR A 31 -4.49 -3.16 8.97
CA THR A 31 -5.49 -2.09 9.00
C THR A 31 -6.92 -2.59 9.08
N GLN A 32 -7.13 -3.89 9.24
CA GLN A 32 -8.46 -4.46 9.37
C GLN A 32 -9.17 -3.84 10.59
N GLY A 33 -10.39 -3.35 10.36
CA GLY A 33 -11.18 -2.69 11.40
C GLY A 33 -10.83 -1.22 11.67
N LEU A 34 -9.90 -0.64 10.92
CA LEU A 34 -9.69 0.80 10.92
C LEU A 34 -10.57 1.48 9.86
N ASP A 35 -10.97 2.71 10.14
CA ASP A 35 -11.55 3.59 9.13
C ASP A 35 -10.50 4.06 8.12
N GLN A 36 -10.92 4.70 7.03
CA GLN A 36 -10.00 5.16 5.98
C GLN A 36 -8.94 6.15 6.50
N PRO A 37 -9.26 7.18 7.31
CA PRO A 37 -8.26 8.04 7.90
C PRO A 37 -7.26 7.31 8.80
N GLY A 38 -7.74 6.36 9.62
CA GLY A 38 -6.89 5.54 10.49
C GLY A 38 -5.95 4.63 9.71
N SER A 39 -6.43 4.03 8.62
CA SER A 39 -5.59 3.23 7.72
C SER A 39 -4.51 4.06 7.05
N ALA A 40 -4.86 5.23 6.51
CA ALA A 40 -3.90 6.14 5.88
C ALA A 40 -2.83 6.61 6.85
N ASP A 41 -3.22 6.92 8.10
CA ASP A 41 -2.30 7.31 9.17
C ASP A 41 -1.35 6.18 9.54
N PHE A 42 -1.86 4.95 9.65
CA PHE A 42 -1.05 3.77 9.93
C PHE A 42 0.02 3.55 8.84
N TYR A 43 -0.34 3.63 7.56
CA TYR A 43 0.63 3.46 6.47
C TYR A 43 1.66 4.58 6.39
N ARG A 44 1.31 5.81 6.74
CA ARG A 44 2.29 6.90 6.89
C ARG A 44 3.32 6.61 7.98
N HIS A 45 2.90 6.00 9.09
CA HIS A 45 3.82 5.55 10.15
C HIS A 45 4.76 4.44 9.65
N ILE A 46 4.23 3.46 8.92
CA ILE A 46 5.05 2.40 8.31
C ILE A 46 6.10 2.98 7.36
N GLU A 47 5.71 3.91 6.50
CA GLU A 47 6.63 4.57 5.57
C GLU A 47 7.73 5.35 6.30
N LYS A 48 7.39 6.03 7.38
CA LYS A 48 8.35 6.72 8.24
C LYS A 48 9.33 5.73 8.87
N VAL A 49 8.82 4.65 9.46
CA VAL A 49 9.65 3.59 10.06
C VAL A 49 10.60 2.99 9.02
N ARG A 50 10.11 2.67 7.82
CA ARG A 50 10.93 2.14 6.73
C ARG A 50 12.10 3.08 6.38
N LYS A 51 11.82 4.39 6.27
CA LYS A 51 12.84 5.41 5.98
C LYS A 51 13.87 5.57 7.10
N GLU A 52 13.42 5.52 8.35
CA GLU A 52 14.29 5.73 9.51
C GLU A 52 15.16 4.50 9.84
N THR A 53 14.61 3.30 9.67
CA THR A 53 15.29 2.05 10.07
C THR A 53 15.93 1.30 8.91
N GLY A 54 15.49 1.54 7.67
CA GLY A 54 15.91 0.77 6.50
C GLY A 54 15.34 -0.66 6.45
N CYS A 55 14.39 -1.02 7.34
CA CYS A 55 13.79 -2.35 7.33
C CYS A 55 12.96 -2.59 6.06
N ALA A 56 12.98 -3.81 5.54
CA ALA A 56 12.05 -4.24 4.51
C ALA A 56 10.65 -4.42 5.10
N VAL A 57 9.61 -4.15 4.31
CA VAL A 57 8.21 -4.35 4.74
C VAL A 57 7.53 -5.34 3.81
N LEU A 58 7.06 -6.45 4.36
CA LEU A 58 6.18 -7.40 3.70
C LEU A 58 4.75 -7.16 4.18
N MET A 59 3.89 -6.70 3.28
CA MET A 59 2.50 -6.39 3.59
C MET A 59 1.55 -7.38 2.90
N ILE A 60 0.63 -7.94 3.65
CA ILE A 60 -0.47 -8.77 3.14
C ILE A 60 -1.75 -7.96 3.31
N SER A 61 -2.45 -7.70 2.23
CA SER A 61 -3.67 -6.89 2.23
C SER A 61 -4.57 -7.21 1.04
N HIS A 62 -5.88 -7.06 1.22
CA HIS A 62 -6.87 -7.06 0.15
C HIS A 62 -7.28 -5.64 -0.29
N ASP A 63 -6.71 -4.60 0.34
CA ASP A 63 -6.93 -3.21 -0.07
C ASP A 63 -6.01 -2.85 -1.23
N LEU A 64 -6.56 -2.97 -2.44
CA LEU A 64 -5.82 -2.72 -3.67
C LEU A 64 -5.31 -1.28 -3.79
N HIS A 65 -6.01 -0.29 -3.23
CA HIS A 65 -5.56 1.11 -3.23
C HIS A 65 -4.25 1.27 -2.47
N VAL A 66 -4.20 0.68 -1.28
CA VAL A 66 -3.00 0.71 -0.46
C VAL A 66 -1.87 -0.04 -1.13
N VAL A 67 -2.12 -1.28 -1.59
CA VAL A 67 -1.11 -2.09 -2.27
C VAL A 67 -0.51 -1.34 -3.44
N MET A 68 -1.33 -0.74 -4.31
CA MET A 68 -0.83 -0.05 -5.51
C MET A 68 -0.14 1.29 -5.22
N SER A 69 -0.51 1.98 -4.13
CA SER A 69 0.04 3.31 -3.81
C SER A 69 1.25 3.28 -2.88
N ALA A 70 1.42 2.23 -2.07
CA ALA A 70 2.38 2.20 -0.97
C ALA A 70 3.47 1.12 -1.12
N THR A 71 3.50 0.36 -2.24
CA THR A 71 4.45 -0.73 -2.42
C THR A 71 5.37 -0.51 -3.62
N ASP A 72 6.58 -1.07 -3.53
CA ASP A 72 7.56 -1.07 -4.62
C ASP A 72 7.39 -2.31 -5.52
N PHE A 73 6.90 -3.41 -4.95
CA PHE A 73 6.71 -4.69 -5.63
C PHE A 73 5.46 -5.40 -5.11
N VAL A 74 4.70 -6.02 -6.01
CA VAL A 74 3.44 -6.71 -5.71
C VAL A 74 3.52 -8.16 -6.16
N VAL A 75 2.99 -9.06 -5.34
CA VAL A 75 2.75 -10.47 -5.67
C VAL A 75 1.27 -10.77 -5.50
N CYS A 76 0.61 -11.17 -6.58
CA CYS A 76 -0.80 -11.55 -6.56
C CYS A 76 -0.95 -13.05 -6.31
N LEU A 77 -1.74 -13.38 -5.29
CA LEU A 77 -1.97 -14.76 -4.87
C LEU A 77 -3.45 -15.16 -5.02
N ASN A 78 -3.67 -16.32 -5.62
CA ASN A 78 -4.96 -17.01 -5.66
C ASN A 78 -4.72 -18.52 -5.66
N GLY A 79 -4.33 -19.07 -4.51
CA GLY A 79 -3.88 -20.46 -4.40
C GLY A 79 -2.50 -20.73 -5.03
N HIS A 80 -2.05 -19.86 -5.92
CA HIS A 80 -0.73 -19.84 -6.55
C HIS A 80 -0.35 -18.39 -6.88
N VAL A 81 0.89 -18.14 -7.26
CA VAL A 81 1.32 -16.83 -7.77
C VAL A 81 0.74 -16.61 -9.17
N CYS A 82 -0.21 -15.68 -9.29
CA CYS A 82 -0.86 -15.37 -10.57
C CYS A 82 -0.08 -14.36 -11.39
N CYS A 83 0.45 -13.33 -10.74
CA CYS A 83 1.30 -12.30 -11.34
C CYS A 83 2.17 -11.65 -10.26
N SER A 84 3.25 -11.01 -10.69
CA SER A 84 4.12 -10.24 -9.80
C SER A 84 4.87 -9.16 -10.60
N GLY A 85 5.27 -8.10 -9.93
CA GLY A 85 6.00 -7.00 -10.54
C GLY A 85 5.81 -5.68 -9.81
N THR A 86 6.24 -4.59 -10.43
CA THR A 86 5.88 -3.25 -9.94
C THR A 86 4.37 -3.05 -10.00
N PRO A 87 3.78 -2.16 -9.18
CA PRO A 87 2.35 -1.86 -9.25
C PRO A 87 1.85 -1.58 -10.68
N GLN A 88 2.62 -0.81 -11.46
CA GLN A 88 2.30 -0.48 -12.86
C GLN A 88 2.23 -1.72 -13.76
N ALA A 89 3.22 -2.60 -13.63
CA ALA A 89 3.27 -3.83 -14.43
C ALA A 89 2.13 -4.80 -14.06
N VAL A 90 1.80 -4.89 -12.77
CA VAL A 90 0.73 -5.76 -12.27
C VAL A 90 -0.64 -5.28 -12.74
N VAL A 91 -0.93 -3.99 -12.69
CA VAL A 91 -2.22 -3.42 -13.15
C VAL A 91 -2.46 -3.68 -14.64
N GLN A 92 -1.42 -3.75 -15.45
CA GLN A 92 -1.52 -4.04 -16.88
C GLN A 92 -1.62 -5.54 -17.19
N ASN A 93 -1.41 -6.41 -16.21
CA ASN A 93 -1.44 -7.86 -16.39
C ASN A 93 -2.88 -8.39 -16.54
N ASP A 94 -3.14 -9.20 -17.56
CA ASP A 94 -4.47 -9.76 -17.82
C ASP A 94 -4.97 -10.63 -16.66
N LYS A 95 -4.09 -11.41 -16.03
CA LYS A 95 -4.43 -12.23 -14.86
C LYS A 95 -4.86 -11.40 -13.66
N TYR A 96 -4.29 -10.20 -13.48
CA TYR A 96 -4.74 -9.27 -12.46
C TYR A 96 -6.16 -8.77 -12.74
N ARG A 97 -6.46 -8.43 -14.00
CA ARG A 97 -7.79 -8.00 -14.44
C ARG A 97 -8.83 -9.11 -14.29
N GLU A 98 -8.48 -10.35 -14.60
CA GLU A 98 -9.35 -11.52 -14.39
C GLU A 98 -9.69 -11.72 -12.91
N LEU A 99 -8.70 -11.55 -12.01
CA LEU A 99 -8.88 -11.75 -10.57
C LEU A 99 -9.73 -10.67 -9.90
N PHE A 100 -9.52 -9.41 -10.27
CA PHE A 100 -10.08 -8.26 -9.56
C PHE A 100 -11.18 -7.53 -10.34
N GLY A 101 -11.42 -7.86 -11.62
CA GLY A 101 -12.54 -7.37 -12.44
C GLY A 101 -12.67 -5.85 -12.43
N ASP A 102 -13.88 -5.34 -12.14
CA ASP A 102 -14.18 -3.91 -12.10
C ASP A 102 -13.38 -3.12 -11.07
N ARG A 103 -12.92 -3.76 -10.00
CA ARG A 103 -12.04 -3.13 -9.01
C ARG A 103 -10.68 -2.78 -9.61
N ALA A 104 -10.16 -3.62 -10.50
CA ALA A 104 -8.93 -3.36 -11.23
C ALA A 104 -9.07 -2.13 -12.15
N SER A 105 -10.20 -2.01 -12.84
CA SER A 105 -10.48 -0.89 -13.75
C SER A 105 -10.54 0.46 -13.03
N ASN A 106 -11.15 0.51 -11.85
CA ASN A 106 -11.22 1.72 -11.04
C ASN A 106 -9.84 2.17 -10.53
N ILE A 107 -8.97 1.23 -10.21
CA ILE A 107 -7.60 1.55 -9.77
C ILE A 107 -6.75 2.02 -10.95
N LEU A 108 -6.93 1.42 -12.13
CA LEU A 108 -6.24 1.83 -13.34
C LEU A 108 -6.57 3.28 -13.70
N SER A 109 -7.85 3.67 -13.68
CA SER A 109 -8.28 5.03 -13.98
C SER A 109 -7.72 6.07 -13.00
N LEU A 110 -7.63 5.75 -11.71
CA LEU A 110 -7.03 6.60 -10.69
C LEU A 110 -5.50 6.72 -10.86
N TYR A 111 -4.87 5.68 -11.39
CA TYR A 111 -3.43 5.65 -11.62
C TYR A 111 -3.03 6.45 -12.86
N GLU A 112 -3.81 6.35 -13.95
CA GLU A 112 -3.60 7.12 -15.18
C GLU A 112 -3.75 8.63 -14.95
N HIS A 113 -4.72 9.06 -14.14
CA HIS A 113 -4.90 10.47 -13.78
C HIS A 113 -3.74 11.07 -12.95
N LYS A 114 -2.93 10.27 -12.26
CA LYS A 114 -1.77 10.76 -11.49
C LYS A 114 -0.53 11.03 -12.34
N HIS A 115 -0.46 10.51 -13.56
CA HIS A 115 0.69 10.62 -14.44
C HIS A 115 0.53 11.59 -15.60
N ASP A 116 -0.61 12.27 -15.71
CA ASP A 116 -0.92 13.19 -16.82
C ASP A 116 -0.46 14.64 -16.58
N HIS A 117 0.43 14.85 -15.59
CA HIS A 117 1.07 16.13 -15.34
C HIS A 117 2.51 16.12 -15.87
N THR A 118 2.69 16.50 -17.12
CA THR A 118 4.01 16.87 -17.66
C THR A 118 4.45 18.20 -17.05
N HIS A 119 5.51 18.19 -16.28
CA HIS A 119 6.19 19.40 -15.86
C HIS A 119 7.02 19.94 -17.02
N SER A 120 6.62 21.08 -17.59
CA SER A 120 7.49 21.85 -18.48
C SER A 120 8.66 22.41 -17.67
N GLN A 121 9.83 22.54 -18.32
CA GLN A 121 11.10 22.97 -17.70
C GLN A 121 11.07 24.40 -17.09
N ASP A 122 10.00 25.13 -17.24
CA ASP A 122 9.79 26.49 -16.72
C ASP A 122 8.80 26.60 -15.55
N GLY A 123 8.30 25.49 -15.02
CA GLY A 123 7.51 25.45 -13.79
C GLY A 123 6.05 25.90 -13.93
N THR A 124 5.53 26.04 -15.13
CA THR A 124 4.11 26.33 -15.38
C THR A 124 3.28 25.06 -15.56
N ILE A 125 2.12 25.01 -14.92
CA ILE A 125 1.15 23.90 -15.01
C ILE A 125 0.20 24.24 -16.15
N ASP A 126 0.28 23.53 -17.29
CA ASP A 126 -0.74 23.57 -18.34
C ASP A 126 -1.88 22.60 -17.99
N ASN A 127 -3.03 23.16 -17.65
CA ASN A 127 -4.30 22.45 -17.56
C ASN A 127 -4.92 22.38 -18.96
N LYS A 128 -4.92 21.22 -19.56
CA LYS A 128 -5.84 20.87 -20.66
C LYS A 128 -6.83 19.84 -20.22
#